data_aab586d0b6a9ebb91e279c022687f16d
#
_entry.id   aab586d0b6a9ebb91e279c022687f16d
#
_cell.length_a   1.000
_cell.length_b   1.000
_cell.length_c   1.000
_cell.angle_alpha   90.00
_cell.angle_beta   90.00
_cell.angle_gamma   90.00
#
_symmetry.space_group_name_H-M   'P 1'
#
loop_
_entity.id
_entity.type
_entity.pdbx_description
1 polymer ?
#
loop_
_entity_poly.entity_id
_entity_poly.type
_entity_poly.pdbx_seq_one_letter_code
_entity_poly.pdbx_strand_id
1 'polypeptide(L)'
;PAYYGIPKGYWKVLERLALNNIQVSEIQKDTTLAAQVYYIKDYKSRQSPYEGHYLHYNTQVTAKQENITLQRGDYLVTTAQEGIRYLLETLEPEAVDSFFNWNFFDTILQQKEGFSPYVWEDKAKELLENNPNLKIEFETKKKSEPVFANNWYAQLDWLHKHSPNYEQNHLRYPIIRVGG
;
A
#
# COMPACT_ATOMS: atom_id res chain seq x y z
N PRO A 1 -5.54 10.94 12.92
CA PRO A 1 -5.59 11.97 11.87
C PRO A 1 -6.82 12.86 12.03
N ALA A 2 -6.81 14.02 11.39
CA ALA A 2 -8.02 14.86 11.29
C ALA A 2 -8.98 14.35 10.22
N TYR A 3 -8.43 13.74 9.17
CA TYR A 3 -9.19 13.15 8.07
C TYR A 3 -8.58 11.84 7.58
N TYR A 4 -9.44 11.01 6.98
CA TYR A 4 -9.04 9.91 6.11
C TYR A 4 -9.34 10.28 4.66
N GLY A 5 -8.37 10.01 3.75
CA GLY A 5 -8.58 10.10 2.31
C GLY A 5 -8.85 8.74 1.74
N ILE A 6 -9.91 8.60 0.95
CA ILE A 6 -10.38 7.33 0.36
C ILE A 6 -10.49 7.48 -1.14
N PRO A 7 -9.72 6.73 -1.94
CA PRO A 7 -9.87 6.73 -3.38
C PRO A 7 -11.24 6.19 -3.82
N LYS A 8 -11.85 6.82 -4.81
CA LYS A 8 -13.20 6.48 -5.34
C LYS A 8 -13.36 5.03 -5.79
N GLY A 9 -12.25 4.38 -6.18
CA GLY A 9 -12.26 2.97 -6.56
C GLY A 9 -12.67 2.02 -5.43
N TYR A 10 -12.58 2.43 -4.17
CA TYR A 10 -12.99 1.65 -3.00
C TYR A 10 -14.45 1.91 -2.60
N TRP A 11 -15.33 1.91 -3.59
CA TRP A 11 -16.77 2.19 -3.42
C TRP A 11 -17.46 1.28 -2.39
N LYS A 12 -17.01 0.03 -2.22
CA LYS A 12 -17.55 -0.88 -1.18
C LYS A 12 -17.27 -0.38 0.23
N VAL A 13 -16.13 0.25 0.46
CA VAL A 13 -15.81 0.90 1.73
C VAL A 13 -16.73 2.09 1.95
N LEU A 14 -16.89 2.94 0.93
CA LEU A 14 -17.78 4.11 1.00
C LEU A 14 -19.24 3.70 1.29
N GLU A 15 -19.72 2.62 0.68
CA GLU A 15 -21.04 2.06 0.97
C GLU A 15 -21.18 1.65 2.45
N ARG A 16 -20.17 0.97 3.02
CA ARG A 16 -20.18 0.58 4.44
C ARG A 16 -20.15 1.80 5.37
N LEU A 17 -19.39 2.83 5.03
CA LEU A 17 -19.38 4.07 5.77
C LEU A 17 -20.78 4.72 5.76
N ALA A 18 -21.42 4.81 4.59
CA ALA A 18 -22.75 5.39 4.45
C ALA A 18 -23.82 4.61 5.25
N LEU A 19 -23.78 3.27 5.22
CA LEU A 19 -24.68 2.42 6.00
C LEU A 19 -24.53 2.59 7.52
N ASN A 20 -23.38 3.09 7.97
CA ASN A 20 -23.10 3.41 9.37
C ASN A 20 -23.23 4.92 9.69
N ASN A 21 -23.93 5.67 8.85
CA ASN A 21 -24.17 7.11 9.00
C ASN A 21 -22.89 7.97 9.07
N ILE A 22 -21.79 7.48 8.49
CA ILE A 22 -20.57 8.24 8.39
C ILE A 22 -20.69 9.26 7.27
N GLN A 23 -20.45 10.53 7.60
CA GLN A 23 -20.41 11.59 6.61
C GLN A 23 -19.09 11.58 5.85
N VAL A 24 -19.19 11.60 4.53
CA VAL A 24 -18.06 11.68 3.62
C VAL A 24 -18.18 12.91 2.72
N SER A 25 -17.07 13.54 2.38
CA SER A 25 -17.02 14.70 1.50
C SER A 25 -16.26 14.36 0.22
N GLU A 26 -16.91 14.54 -0.91
CA GLU A 26 -16.29 14.31 -2.22
C GLU A 26 -15.31 15.42 -2.57
N ILE A 27 -14.13 15.08 -3.07
CA ILE A 27 -13.12 16.00 -3.60
C ILE A 27 -13.59 16.56 -4.94
N GLN A 28 -13.75 17.87 -5.03
CA GLN A 28 -14.27 18.56 -6.22
C GLN A 28 -13.19 18.87 -7.27
N LYS A 29 -11.92 18.89 -6.89
CA LYS A 29 -10.76 19.12 -7.76
C LYS A 29 -9.55 18.36 -7.22
N ASP A 30 -8.62 18.02 -8.07
CA ASP A 30 -7.38 17.38 -7.67
C ASP A 30 -6.69 18.18 -6.59
N THR A 31 -6.40 17.55 -5.46
CA THR A 31 -5.89 18.21 -4.27
C THR A 31 -4.72 17.42 -3.70
N THR A 32 -3.54 18.04 -3.65
CA THR A 32 -2.35 17.44 -3.06
C THR A 32 -2.25 17.78 -1.58
N LEU A 33 -2.11 16.76 -0.76
CA LEU A 33 -2.07 16.85 0.70
C LEU A 33 -0.84 16.14 1.25
N ALA A 34 -0.23 16.69 2.29
CA ALA A 34 0.73 15.96 3.11
C ALA A 34 -0.03 14.91 3.92
N ALA A 35 0.31 13.66 3.75
CA ALA A 35 -0.40 12.54 4.33
C ALA A 35 0.55 11.49 4.90
N GLN A 36 0.10 10.80 5.93
CA GLN A 36 0.73 9.57 6.38
C GLN A 36 0.13 8.40 5.61
N VAL A 37 0.99 7.62 4.98
CA VAL A 37 0.63 6.41 4.21
C VAL A 37 1.18 5.19 4.93
N TYR A 38 0.35 4.19 5.08
CA TYR A 38 0.76 2.90 5.60
C TYR A 38 1.18 1.94 4.48
N TYR A 39 2.16 1.10 4.78
CA TYR A 39 2.58 -0.03 3.97
C TYR A 39 2.47 -1.30 4.80
N ILE A 40 1.81 -2.32 4.29
CA ILE A 40 1.69 -3.61 4.96
C ILE A 40 3.07 -4.24 5.07
N LYS A 41 3.51 -4.47 6.30
CA LYS A 41 4.81 -5.07 6.62
C LYS A 41 4.69 -6.57 6.80
N ASP A 42 3.66 -7.01 7.50
CA ASP A 42 3.38 -8.41 7.79
C ASP A 42 1.90 -8.60 8.11
N TYR A 43 1.38 -9.77 7.86
CA TYR A 43 0.03 -10.19 8.22
C TYR A 43 -0.07 -11.71 8.15
N LYS A 44 -1.10 -12.26 8.77
CA LYS A 44 -1.47 -13.68 8.66
C LYS A 44 -2.89 -13.78 8.12
N SER A 45 -3.21 -14.90 7.48
CA SER A 45 -4.56 -15.20 7.00
C SER A 45 -5.06 -16.50 7.63
N ARG A 46 -6.34 -16.54 7.95
CA ARG A 46 -6.98 -17.77 8.44
C ARG A 46 -7.00 -18.83 7.35
N GLN A 47 -6.87 -20.08 7.74
CA GLN A 47 -6.87 -21.22 6.82
C GLN A 47 -8.30 -21.72 6.52
N SER A 48 -9.29 -21.29 7.29
CA SER A 48 -10.70 -21.58 7.09
C SER A 48 -11.51 -20.27 6.95
N PRO A 49 -12.52 -20.23 6.09
CA PRO A 49 -13.32 -19.03 5.91
C PRO A 49 -14.24 -18.79 7.11
N TYR A 50 -14.51 -17.51 7.37
CA TYR A 50 -15.55 -17.02 8.24
C TYR A 50 -16.37 -15.98 7.48
N GLU A 51 -17.70 -16.14 7.46
CA GLU A 51 -18.61 -15.26 6.68
C GLU A 51 -18.19 -15.09 5.20
N GLY A 52 -17.59 -16.14 4.60
CA GLY A 52 -17.08 -16.10 3.24
C GLY A 52 -15.72 -15.44 3.06
N HIS A 53 -15.05 -15.00 4.13
CA HIS A 53 -13.75 -14.32 4.12
C HIS A 53 -12.68 -15.15 4.80
N TYR A 54 -11.48 -15.20 4.19
CA TYR A 54 -10.26 -15.69 4.84
C TYR A 54 -9.60 -14.54 5.56
N LEU A 55 -10.13 -14.19 6.73
CA LEU A 55 -9.73 -12.99 7.48
C LEU A 55 -8.22 -12.90 7.70
N HIS A 56 -7.69 -11.71 7.52
CA HIS A 56 -6.32 -11.39 7.97
C HIS A 56 -6.32 -11.08 9.47
N TYR A 57 -5.17 -11.21 10.08
CA TYR A 57 -4.95 -10.91 11.50
C TYR A 57 -3.47 -10.68 11.79
N ASN A 58 -3.16 -10.11 12.95
CA ASN A 58 -1.81 -9.70 13.34
C ASN A 58 -1.13 -8.82 12.29
N THR A 59 -1.92 -7.96 11.67
CA THR A 59 -1.45 -7.02 10.65
C THR A 59 -0.47 -6.03 11.28
N GLN A 60 0.66 -5.81 10.63
CA GLN A 60 1.68 -4.84 10.98
C GLN A 60 1.94 -3.92 9.82
N VAL A 61 2.17 -2.65 10.09
CA VAL A 61 2.45 -1.65 9.07
C VAL A 61 3.72 -0.86 9.34
N THR A 62 4.26 -0.26 8.29
CA THR A 62 5.20 0.85 8.37
C THR A 62 4.53 2.10 7.86
N ALA A 63 4.84 3.25 8.48
CA ALA A 63 4.26 4.54 8.10
C ALA A 63 5.30 5.41 7.39
N LYS A 64 4.88 6.13 6.34
CA LYS A 64 5.68 7.14 5.64
C LYS A 64 4.88 8.43 5.50
N GLN A 65 5.58 9.56 5.50
CA GLN A 65 5.00 10.85 5.14
C GLN A 65 5.22 11.06 3.64
N GLU A 66 4.12 11.31 2.93
CA GLU A 66 4.13 11.48 1.48
C GLU A 66 3.19 12.64 1.07
N ASN A 67 3.51 13.28 -0.05
CA ASN A 67 2.56 14.19 -0.70
C ASN A 67 1.68 13.37 -1.64
N ILE A 68 0.40 13.30 -1.33
CA ILE A 68 -0.58 12.49 -2.06
C ILE A 68 -1.58 13.40 -2.76
N THR A 69 -1.80 13.17 -4.04
CA THR A 69 -2.87 13.84 -4.78
C THR A 69 -4.12 12.98 -4.76
N LEU A 70 -5.12 13.42 -4.01
CA LEU A 70 -6.49 12.92 -4.15
C LEU A 70 -7.09 13.54 -5.40
N GLN A 71 -7.64 12.70 -6.25
CA GLN A 71 -8.25 13.12 -7.51
C GLN A 71 -9.69 13.61 -7.29
N ARG A 72 -10.20 14.35 -8.23
CA ARG A 72 -11.63 14.65 -8.28
C ARG A 72 -12.45 13.37 -8.24
N GLY A 73 -13.43 13.34 -7.35
CA GLY A 73 -14.27 12.17 -7.09
C GLY A 73 -13.76 11.24 -6.00
N ASP A 74 -12.53 11.43 -5.48
CA ASP A 74 -12.07 10.79 -4.25
C ASP A 74 -12.76 11.45 -3.05
N TYR A 75 -12.59 10.89 -1.86
CA TYR A 75 -13.33 11.31 -0.67
C TYR A 75 -12.42 11.65 0.49
N LEU A 76 -12.85 12.64 1.28
CA LEU A 76 -12.34 12.94 2.62
C LEU A 76 -13.40 12.60 3.65
N VAL A 77 -12.97 11.98 4.74
CA VAL A 77 -13.79 11.60 5.88
C VAL A 77 -13.20 12.26 7.12
N THR A 78 -13.91 13.22 7.70
CA THR A 78 -13.46 13.84 8.96
C THR A 78 -13.57 12.87 10.12
N THR A 79 -12.60 12.95 11.06
CA THR A 79 -12.70 12.21 12.32
C THR A 79 -13.53 12.97 13.37
N ALA A 80 -13.79 14.26 13.15
CA ALA A 80 -14.62 15.10 14.03
C ALA A 80 -16.12 14.88 13.73
N GLN A 81 -16.61 13.65 13.91
CA GLN A 81 -18.03 13.30 13.73
C GLN A 81 -18.43 12.17 14.68
N GLU A 82 -19.73 11.97 14.84
CA GLU A 82 -20.26 10.76 15.46
C GLU A 82 -19.79 9.53 14.67
N GLY A 83 -19.55 8.42 15.37
CA GLY A 83 -19.02 7.20 14.68
C GLY A 83 -17.51 7.18 14.50
N ILE A 84 -16.75 8.09 15.12
CA ILE A 84 -15.27 8.07 15.11
C ILE A 84 -14.70 6.71 15.48
N ARG A 85 -15.31 6.00 16.43
CA ARG A 85 -14.90 4.65 16.83
C ARG A 85 -15.00 3.67 15.65
N TYR A 86 -16.09 3.72 14.89
CA TYR A 86 -16.26 2.89 13.71
C TYR A 86 -15.17 3.18 12.67
N LEU A 87 -14.84 4.45 12.45
CA LEU A 87 -13.74 4.82 11.53
C LEU A 87 -12.40 4.24 11.98
N LEU A 88 -12.06 4.34 13.26
CA LEU A 88 -10.80 3.83 13.80
C LEU A 88 -10.74 2.29 13.73
N GLU A 89 -11.83 1.60 14.05
CA GLU A 89 -11.89 0.14 14.01
C GLU A 89 -11.89 -0.44 12.58
N THR A 90 -12.32 0.33 11.58
CA THR A 90 -12.47 -0.20 10.22
C THR A 90 -11.44 0.34 9.22
N LEU A 91 -10.96 1.58 9.38
CA LEU A 91 -10.03 2.20 8.44
C LEU A 91 -8.56 2.05 8.85
N GLU A 92 -8.27 1.76 10.12
CA GLU A 92 -6.89 1.50 10.57
C GLU A 92 -6.52 0.03 10.30
N PRO A 93 -5.45 -0.26 9.55
CA PRO A 93 -5.18 -1.62 9.08
C PRO A 93 -4.83 -2.62 10.19
N GLU A 94 -4.31 -2.16 11.32
CA GLU A 94 -3.96 -2.99 12.47
C GLU A 94 -5.14 -3.28 13.41
N ALA A 95 -6.28 -2.59 13.21
CA ALA A 95 -7.49 -2.85 13.99
C ALA A 95 -8.08 -4.23 13.65
N VAL A 96 -8.66 -4.89 14.65
CA VAL A 96 -9.16 -6.27 14.51
C VAL A 96 -10.22 -6.39 13.43
N ASP A 97 -11.15 -5.45 13.37
CA ASP A 97 -12.26 -5.42 12.40
C ASP A 97 -11.98 -4.49 11.21
N SER A 98 -10.71 -4.26 10.90
CA SER A 98 -10.34 -3.40 9.79
C SER A 98 -10.83 -3.95 8.44
N PHE A 99 -11.15 -3.06 7.51
CA PHE A 99 -11.46 -3.47 6.13
C PHE A 99 -10.31 -4.25 5.47
N PHE A 100 -9.06 -4.04 5.91
CA PHE A 100 -7.94 -4.87 5.47
C PHE A 100 -8.12 -6.31 5.96
N ASN A 101 -8.36 -6.51 7.25
CA ASN A 101 -8.55 -7.84 7.83
C ASN A 101 -9.77 -8.56 7.24
N TRP A 102 -10.77 -7.81 6.76
CA TRP A 102 -11.95 -8.31 6.06
C TRP A 102 -11.78 -8.41 4.53
N ASN A 103 -10.56 -8.41 4.01
CA ASN A 103 -10.19 -8.65 2.60
C ASN A 103 -10.69 -7.58 1.59
N PHE A 104 -11.06 -6.38 2.02
CA PHE A 104 -11.51 -5.32 1.11
C PHE A 104 -10.38 -4.78 0.23
N PHE A 105 -9.13 -4.98 0.65
CA PHE A 105 -7.95 -4.41 0.01
C PHE A 105 -6.97 -5.46 -0.54
N ASP A 106 -7.36 -6.71 -0.68
CA ASP A 106 -6.46 -7.82 -1.10
C ASP A 106 -5.77 -7.58 -2.43
N THR A 107 -6.32 -6.68 -3.26
CA THR A 107 -5.67 -6.28 -4.52
C THR A 107 -4.29 -5.66 -4.32
N ILE A 108 -4.00 -5.06 -3.15
CA ILE A 108 -2.68 -4.51 -2.85
C ILE A 108 -1.63 -5.58 -2.52
N LEU A 109 -2.08 -6.80 -2.19
CA LEU A 109 -1.22 -7.93 -1.85
C LEU A 109 -0.69 -8.65 -3.10
N GLN A 110 -1.22 -8.30 -4.27
CA GLN A 110 -0.85 -8.88 -5.54
C GLN A 110 0.15 -7.98 -6.27
N GLN A 111 1.25 -8.56 -6.69
CA GLN A 111 2.10 -8.01 -7.73
C GLN A 111 1.63 -8.62 -9.05
N LYS A 112 0.82 -7.89 -9.82
CA LYS A 112 0.19 -8.41 -11.04
C LYS A 112 1.18 -8.62 -12.17
N GLU A 113 2.13 -7.70 -12.31
CA GLU A 113 3.11 -7.75 -13.37
C GLU A 113 4.50 -7.97 -12.78
N GLY A 114 5.11 -9.06 -13.19
CA GLY A 114 6.53 -9.31 -12.99
C GLY A 114 7.32 -8.73 -14.17
N PHE A 115 8.53 -9.18 -14.31
CA PHE A 115 9.39 -8.84 -15.44
C PHE A 115 9.75 -10.12 -16.22
N SER A 116 9.91 -9.98 -17.55
CA SER A 116 10.60 -11.00 -18.32
C SER A 116 12.10 -10.84 -18.05
N PRO A 117 12.79 -11.87 -17.50
CA PRO A 117 14.20 -11.76 -17.17
C PRO A 117 15.05 -11.33 -18.37
N TYR A 118 14.75 -11.85 -19.54
CA TYR A 118 15.46 -11.54 -20.78
C TYR A 118 15.37 -10.05 -21.15
N VAL A 119 14.19 -9.46 -21.03
CA VAL A 119 13.98 -8.03 -21.35
C VAL A 119 14.49 -7.13 -20.22
N TRP A 120 14.39 -7.61 -18.98
CA TRP A 120 14.72 -6.82 -17.80
C TRP A 120 16.23 -6.74 -17.55
N GLU A 121 17.02 -7.71 -18.00
CA GLU A 121 18.47 -7.72 -17.81
C GLU A 121 19.14 -6.46 -18.36
N ASP A 122 18.79 -6.05 -19.59
CA ASP A 122 19.30 -4.82 -20.20
C ASP A 122 18.85 -3.57 -19.45
N LYS A 123 17.58 -3.50 -19.05
CA LYS A 123 17.04 -2.38 -18.27
C LYS A 123 17.67 -2.29 -16.87
N ALA A 124 17.96 -3.42 -16.24
CA ALA A 124 18.62 -3.48 -14.94
C ALA A 124 20.05 -2.92 -15.01
N LYS A 125 20.75 -3.21 -16.09
CA LYS A 125 22.08 -2.64 -16.35
C LYS A 125 22.01 -1.14 -16.54
N GLU A 126 21.11 -0.66 -17.37
CA GLU A 126 20.86 0.76 -17.59
C GLU A 126 20.45 1.48 -16.29
N LEU A 127 19.61 0.87 -15.47
CA LEU A 127 19.20 1.39 -14.16
C LEU A 127 20.41 1.61 -13.24
N LEU A 128 21.34 0.66 -13.19
CA LEU A 128 22.55 0.77 -12.38
C LEU A 128 23.54 1.80 -12.95
N GLU A 129 23.63 1.95 -14.26
CA GLU A 129 24.48 2.94 -14.91
C GLU A 129 23.97 4.36 -14.61
N ASN A 130 22.66 4.56 -14.63
CA ASN A 130 22.02 5.85 -14.41
C ASN A 130 21.82 6.20 -12.91
N ASN A 131 22.04 5.25 -11.98
CA ASN A 131 21.83 5.47 -10.56
C ASN A 131 23.03 4.99 -9.72
N PRO A 132 24.05 5.83 -9.52
CA PRO A 132 25.26 5.46 -8.77
C PRO A 132 24.98 5.01 -7.31
N ASN A 133 24.01 5.63 -6.64
CA ASN A 133 23.67 5.25 -5.26
C ASN A 133 23.07 3.85 -5.21
N LEU A 134 22.13 3.55 -6.09
CA LEU A 134 21.54 2.21 -6.19
C LEU A 134 22.60 1.16 -6.53
N LYS A 135 23.58 1.51 -7.37
CA LYS A 135 24.70 0.63 -7.69
C LYS A 135 25.54 0.30 -6.45
N ILE A 136 25.81 1.29 -5.61
CA ILE A 136 26.54 1.08 -4.34
C ILE A 136 25.75 0.14 -3.42
N GLU A 137 24.45 0.36 -3.26
CA GLU A 137 23.57 -0.50 -2.45
C GLU A 137 23.55 -1.93 -2.97
N PHE A 138 23.40 -2.11 -4.28
CA PHE A 138 23.40 -3.40 -4.94
C PHE A 138 24.70 -4.18 -4.73
N GLU A 139 25.84 -3.54 -4.95
CA GLU A 139 27.15 -4.16 -4.75
C GLU A 139 27.43 -4.46 -3.28
N THR A 140 26.97 -3.60 -2.36
CA THR A 140 27.08 -3.85 -0.92
C THR A 140 26.27 -5.06 -0.52
N LYS A 141 25.02 -5.19 -1.01
CA LYS A 141 24.18 -6.34 -0.77
C LYS A 141 24.80 -7.64 -1.32
N LYS A 142 25.36 -7.61 -2.52
CA LYS A 142 26.07 -8.78 -3.09
C LYS A 142 27.26 -9.22 -2.22
N LYS A 143 28.00 -8.29 -1.64
CA LYS A 143 29.13 -8.58 -0.75
C LYS A 143 28.69 -9.17 0.59
N SER A 144 27.59 -8.69 1.14
CA SER A 144 27.09 -9.11 2.46
C SER A 144 26.25 -10.38 2.44
N GLU A 145 25.65 -10.73 1.30
CA GLU A 145 24.70 -11.85 1.17
C GLU A 145 25.13 -12.85 0.08
N PRO A 146 25.89 -13.91 0.42
CA PRO A 146 26.38 -14.88 -0.57
C PRO A 146 25.27 -15.60 -1.36
N VAL A 147 24.12 -15.84 -0.74
CA VAL A 147 22.96 -16.45 -1.42
C VAL A 147 22.43 -15.52 -2.50
N PHE A 148 22.31 -14.23 -2.21
CA PHE A 148 21.90 -13.22 -3.18
C PHE A 148 22.95 -13.06 -4.29
N ALA A 149 24.24 -13.04 -3.96
CA ALA A 149 25.34 -12.91 -4.94
C ALA A 149 25.35 -14.04 -5.98
N ASN A 150 24.93 -15.24 -5.59
CA ASN A 150 24.89 -16.42 -6.46
C ASN A 150 23.51 -16.66 -7.10
N ASN A 151 22.54 -15.79 -6.88
CA ASN A 151 21.18 -15.94 -7.42
C ASN A 151 20.87 -14.79 -8.39
N TRP A 152 21.11 -15.07 -9.68
CA TRP A 152 20.86 -14.11 -10.75
C TRP A 152 19.42 -13.58 -10.77
N TYR A 153 18.42 -14.46 -10.60
CA TYR A 153 17.02 -14.04 -10.60
C TYR A 153 16.69 -13.13 -9.40
N ALA A 154 17.21 -13.44 -8.22
CA ALA A 154 17.03 -12.60 -7.04
C ALA A 154 17.67 -11.20 -7.21
N GLN A 155 18.78 -11.11 -7.94
CA GLN A 155 19.40 -9.82 -8.27
C GLN A 155 18.53 -9.00 -9.22
N LEU A 156 17.99 -9.62 -10.26
CA LEU A 156 17.06 -8.95 -11.18
C LEU A 156 15.78 -8.53 -10.49
N ASP A 157 15.20 -9.37 -9.64
CA ASP A 157 14.00 -9.05 -8.85
C ASP A 157 14.25 -7.87 -7.90
N TRP A 158 15.40 -7.85 -7.23
CA TRP A 158 15.78 -6.74 -6.37
C TRP A 158 15.88 -5.42 -7.16
N LEU A 159 16.53 -5.43 -8.31
CA LEU A 159 16.64 -4.25 -9.18
C LEU A 159 15.28 -3.80 -9.72
N HIS A 160 14.41 -4.76 -10.08
CA HIS A 160 13.05 -4.46 -10.51
C HIS A 160 12.26 -3.75 -9.41
N LYS A 161 12.36 -4.21 -8.16
CA LYS A 161 11.71 -3.59 -6.99
C LYS A 161 12.21 -2.18 -6.68
N HIS A 162 13.42 -1.82 -7.14
CA HIS A 162 14.00 -0.48 -6.98
C HIS A 162 13.86 0.38 -8.24
N SER A 163 13.09 -0.08 -9.22
CA SER A 163 12.87 0.62 -10.48
C SER A 163 11.52 1.33 -10.53
N PRO A 164 11.36 2.33 -11.41
CA PRO A 164 10.06 2.95 -11.66
C PRO A 164 9.03 2.01 -12.32
N ASN A 165 9.46 0.84 -12.80
CA ASN A 165 8.58 -0.16 -13.41
C ASN A 165 7.92 -1.08 -12.37
N TYR A 166 8.32 -0.99 -11.09
CA TYR A 166 7.69 -1.76 -10.03
C TYR A 166 6.32 -1.21 -9.69
N GLU A 167 5.38 -2.09 -9.37
CA GLU A 167 4.02 -1.73 -8.92
C GLU A 167 4.08 -0.89 -7.63
N GLN A 168 3.88 0.41 -7.76
CA GLN A 168 3.97 1.34 -6.62
C GLN A 168 2.88 1.12 -5.57
N ASN A 169 1.78 0.47 -5.96
CA ASN A 169 0.66 0.17 -5.06
C ASN A 169 0.79 -1.17 -4.34
N HIS A 170 1.82 -1.98 -4.65
CA HIS A 170 2.05 -3.23 -3.94
C HIS A 170 2.31 -2.98 -2.46
N LEU A 171 1.52 -3.62 -1.60
CA LEU A 171 1.52 -3.47 -0.15
C LEU A 171 1.20 -2.05 0.37
N ARG A 172 0.90 -1.10 -0.51
CA ARG A 172 0.55 0.26 -0.14
C ARG A 172 -0.91 0.32 0.28
N TYR A 173 -1.16 0.66 1.54
CA TYR A 173 -2.52 0.77 2.06
C TYR A 173 -3.25 1.93 1.39
N PRO A 174 -4.48 1.71 0.89
CA PRO A 174 -5.12 2.72 0.03
C PRO A 174 -5.73 3.90 0.79
N ILE A 175 -6.01 3.72 2.09
CA ILE A 175 -6.56 4.80 2.91
C ILE A 175 -5.41 5.62 3.48
N ILE A 176 -5.42 6.91 3.23
CA ILE A 176 -4.40 7.84 3.72
C ILE A 176 -4.88 8.61 4.95
N ARG A 177 -3.96 8.99 5.82
CA ARG A 177 -4.23 9.78 7.04
C ARG A 177 -3.74 11.20 6.82
N VAL A 178 -4.64 12.17 6.97
CA VAL A 178 -4.36 13.59 6.73
C VAL A 178 -4.56 14.38 8.02
N GLY A 179 -3.59 15.21 8.36
CA GLY A 179 -3.62 16.03 9.57
C GLY A 179 -3.47 15.23 10.87
N GLY A 180 -2.68 15.70 11.81
CA GLY A 180 -2.38 15.05 13.10
C GLY A 180 -1.03 15.44 13.58
#